data_677a90304bb66be54a2c65caaf2a9cb2
#
_entry.id   677a90304bb66be54a2c65caaf2a9cb2
#
_cell.length_a   1.000
_cell.length_b   1.000
_cell.length_c   1.000
_cell.angle_alpha   90.00
_cell.angle_beta   90.00
_cell.angle_gamma   90.00
#
_symmetry.space_group_name_H-M   'P 1'
#
loop_
_entity.id
_entity.type
_entity.pdbx_description
1 polymer ?
#
loop_
_entity_poly.entity_id
_entity_poly.type
_entity_poly.pdbx_seq_one_letter_code
_entity_poly.pdbx_strand_id
1 'polypeptide(L)'
;MSEEMKVNFSNRIKKSALRRVQLSVLEECAEVVGKTAGPFGSHTMIMKEDQLTSYTKDGISVLKNFHYFNELEEKIRCELEEVSRHVVRTCGDGTTTAVQLSYLIYKGLLDHESDWTKAGYSPYQITSAFKTVVDNIKEAIRESARKLTTDDIMDICLTSTNGNEEISKDLTDIYKKFGNDVFIQVGTSNTTSSVLKTYDGIILNKGYASPAFVNTRENTCMIDEPRIYYFADPVDTPEMMQLFLGIIDKNFFEPYSKNDPASFVPTVILVPSLSQDLSNKMADLDKIFYMYDQHIMRDVKPPLCIITGLNDRVDNIEDITILCNCPKIKKYINKSQREADIASGAAPSYETVVDFYGTCDQIVIDTDKAKIYNPSEMFDKNAPIAEDGSRPFSNTYNSLVNFLKAQIEIEERDKTDLKELAQLNKRYHYLASNFVEYLVGGISPSDRENAKDLVEDAVLNCRSASINGVGSGAGIEGYCAAYDVRYDYCHFGIGKQEKTLESDICNIIVCAYEQLILNLYMTAMGKDKATKLVVESLEQHKAYNLREESFDGKQVLSSIETDEVILDAISKIITMMYTTNQAFASSAIKNKYLDFENKEE
;
A
#
# COMPACT_ATOMS: atom_id res chain seq x y z
N MET A 1 -20.08 10.47 -65.36
CA MET A 1 -20.09 9.35 -64.42
C MET A 1 -18.99 9.64 -63.41
N SER A 2 -19.41 10.07 -62.22
CA SER A 2 -18.52 10.41 -61.11
C SER A 2 -17.86 9.15 -60.56
N GLU A 3 -16.54 9.11 -60.52
CA GLU A 3 -15.81 8.15 -59.72
C GLU A 3 -16.17 8.35 -58.24
N GLU A 4 -16.95 7.43 -57.71
CA GLU A 4 -17.16 7.32 -56.27
C GLU A 4 -15.83 7.03 -55.63
N MET A 5 -15.28 8.02 -54.93
CA MET A 5 -14.17 7.82 -53.98
C MET A 5 -14.59 6.78 -52.94
N LYS A 6 -14.14 5.55 -53.11
CA LYS A 6 -14.25 4.51 -52.08
C LYS A 6 -13.44 4.94 -50.89
N VAL A 7 -14.04 5.63 -49.93
CA VAL A 7 -13.45 5.87 -48.62
C VAL A 7 -13.40 4.53 -47.92
N ASN A 8 -12.24 3.90 -47.92
CA ASN A 8 -11.97 2.71 -47.08
C ASN A 8 -11.92 3.14 -45.61
N PHE A 9 -13.03 3.01 -44.90
CA PHE A 9 -13.07 3.18 -43.47
C PHE A 9 -12.30 2.01 -42.80
N SER A 10 -11.03 2.18 -42.59
CA SER A 10 -10.23 1.28 -41.76
C SER A 10 -10.19 1.79 -40.33
N ASN A 11 -10.47 0.94 -39.36
CA ASN A 11 -10.25 1.24 -37.92
C ASN A 11 -8.79 1.06 -37.51
N ARG A 12 -7.88 0.85 -38.44
CA ARG A 12 -6.46 0.67 -38.23
C ARG A 12 -5.74 2.01 -38.15
N ILE A 13 -4.96 2.20 -37.12
CA ILE A 13 -4.07 3.34 -36.92
C ILE A 13 -2.65 2.87 -37.22
N LYS A 14 -1.98 3.52 -38.16
CA LYS A 14 -0.61 3.17 -38.58
C LYS A 14 0.43 3.63 -37.54
N LYS A 15 1.63 3.07 -37.60
CA LYS A 15 2.75 3.33 -36.68
C LYS A 15 3.04 4.82 -36.49
N SER A 16 3.13 5.60 -37.58
CA SER A 16 3.49 7.03 -37.51
C SER A 16 2.45 7.86 -36.78
N ALA A 17 1.17 7.61 -37.05
CA ALA A 17 0.06 8.28 -36.37
C ALA A 17 -0.01 7.85 -34.87
N LEU A 18 0.14 6.54 -34.61
CA LEU A 18 0.15 6.01 -33.25
C LEU A 18 1.25 6.64 -32.39
N ARG A 19 2.48 6.73 -32.91
CA ARG A 19 3.60 7.34 -32.20
C ARG A 19 3.39 8.81 -31.85
N ARG A 20 2.79 9.59 -32.79
CA ARG A 20 2.42 10.98 -32.52
C ARG A 20 1.40 11.08 -31.38
N VAL A 21 0.40 10.21 -31.38
CA VAL A 21 -0.61 10.18 -30.31
C VAL A 21 0.01 9.78 -28.97
N GLN A 22 0.82 8.73 -28.95
CA GLN A 22 1.53 8.29 -27.74
C GLN A 22 2.38 9.42 -27.17
N LEU A 23 3.19 10.08 -28.01
CA LEU A 23 4.05 11.17 -27.57
C LEU A 23 3.22 12.37 -27.06
N SER A 24 2.15 12.76 -27.77
CA SER A 24 1.29 13.87 -27.36
C SER A 24 0.61 13.63 -26.01
N VAL A 25 0.12 12.40 -25.77
CA VAL A 25 -0.52 12.04 -24.49
C VAL A 25 0.50 12.03 -23.35
N LEU A 26 1.68 11.45 -23.58
CA LEU A 26 2.76 11.44 -22.56
C LEU A 26 3.21 12.87 -22.23
N GLU A 27 3.35 13.75 -23.25
CA GLU A 27 3.72 15.17 -23.07
C GLU A 27 2.70 15.91 -22.22
N GLU A 28 1.42 15.80 -22.57
CA GLU A 28 0.33 16.50 -21.88
C GLU A 28 0.16 15.99 -20.44
N CYS A 29 0.23 14.66 -20.22
CA CYS A 29 0.23 14.09 -18.87
C CYS A 29 1.44 14.56 -18.05
N ALA A 30 2.63 14.58 -18.65
CA ALA A 30 3.86 15.05 -17.98
C ALA A 30 3.79 16.54 -17.64
N GLU A 31 3.19 17.38 -18.51
CA GLU A 31 2.99 18.80 -18.24
C GLU A 31 2.02 19.01 -17.08
N VAL A 32 0.85 18.34 -17.11
CA VAL A 32 -0.20 18.49 -16.10
C VAL A 32 0.29 18.03 -14.73
N VAL A 33 0.88 16.84 -14.65
CA VAL A 33 1.40 16.27 -13.40
C VAL A 33 2.65 17.01 -12.94
N GLY A 34 3.52 17.43 -13.86
CA GLY A 34 4.76 18.15 -13.55
C GLY A 34 4.55 19.48 -12.81
N LYS A 35 3.39 20.12 -12.97
CA LYS A 35 3.05 21.36 -12.23
C LYS A 35 2.88 21.14 -10.74
N THR A 36 2.65 19.91 -10.28
CA THR A 36 2.54 19.57 -8.86
C THR A 36 3.89 19.21 -8.22
N ALA A 37 4.97 19.13 -9.02
CA ALA A 37 6.27 18.63 -8.60
C ALA A 37 6.92 19.45 -7.49
N GLY A 38 7.41 18.77 -6.48
CA GLY A 38 8.26 19.32 -5.41
C GLY A 38 7.57 20.30 -4.48
N PRO A 39 8.35 20.94 -3.59
CA PRO A 39 7.81 21.77 -2.51
C PRO A 39 7.10 23.05 -2.99
N PHE A 40 7.45 23.56 -4.15
CA PHE A 40 6.86 24.76 -4.76
C PHE A 40 5.86 24.43 -5.88
N GLY A 41 5.53 23.15 -6.08
CA GLY A 41 4.51 22.72 -7.02
C GLY A 41 3.12 23.31 -6.69
N SER A 42 2.31 23.51 -7.72
CA SER A 42 0.97 24.09 -7.60
C SER A 42 -0.08 23.05 -7.22
N HIS A 43 -1.12 23.47 -6.50
CA HIS A 43 -2.29 22.62 -6.29
C HIS A 43 -3.13 22.54 -7.56
N THR A 44 -3.65 21.37 -7.84
CA THR A 44 -4.66 21.15 -8.87
C THR A 44 -6.05 21.08 -8.22
N MET A 45 -6.99 21.84 -8.76
CA MET A 45 -8.39 21.80 -8.33
C MET A 45 -9.15 20.72 -9.11
N ILE A 46 -9.75 19.78 -8.42
CA ILE A 46 -10.55 18.70 -8.98
C ILE A 46 -12.02 18.93 -8.64
N MET A 47 -12.84 19.08 -9.68
CA MET A 47 -14.29 19.23 -9.56
C MET A 47 -14.96 17.92 -9.95
N LYS A 48 -15.74 17.33 -9.04
CA LYS A 48 -16.55 16.12 -9.29
C LYS A 48 -18.03 16.48 -9.21
N GLU A 49 -18.85 15.87 -10.07
CA GLU A 49 -20.30 15.98 -9.96
C GLU A 49 -20.75 15.45 -8.59
N ASP A 50 -21.64 16.18 -7.92
CA ASP A 50 -22.22 15.85 -6.62
C ASP A 50 -21.24 15.72 -5.42
N GLN A 51 -19.98 16.19 -5.54
CA GLN A 51 -19.01 16.20 -4.47
C GLN A 51 -18.41 17.61 -4.23
N LEU A 52 -17.86 17.80 -3.04
CA LEU A 52 -17.09 19.00 -2.73
C LEU A 52 -15.82 19.05 -3.61
N THR A 53 -15.49 20.26 -4.07
CA THR A 53 -14.24 20.51 -4.79
C THR A 53 -13.05 20.13 -3.91
N SER A 54 -12.13 19.35 -4.47
CA SER A 54 -10.88 18.98 -3.79
C SER A 54 -9.68 19.68 -4.43
N TYR A 55 -8.66 19.97 -3.62
CA TYR A 55 -7.38 20.52 -4.06
C TYR A 55 -6.28 19.51 -3.69
N THR A 56 -5.46 19.12 -4.64
CA THR A 56 -4.40 18.15 -4.41
C THR A 56 -3.10 18.56 -5.09
N LYS A 57 -1.97 18.10 -4.53
CA LYS A 57 -0.64 18.11 -5.17
C LYS A 57 -0.20 16.70 -5.57
N ASP A 58 -0.97 15.68 -5.22
CA ASP A 58 -0.62 14.31 -5.53
C ASP A 58 -0.75 14.04 -7.04
N GLY A 59 0.36 13.62 -7.66
CA GLY A 59 0.45 13.39 -9.11
C GLY A 59 -0.48 12.29 -9.62
N ILE A 60 -0.68 11.21 -8.84
CA ILE A 60 -1.59 10.14 -9.25
C ILE A 60 -3.06 10.57 -9.16
N SER A 61 -3.43 11.36 -8.17
CA SER A 61 -4.77 11.93 -8.04
C SER A 61 -5.09 12.89 -9.19
N VAL A 62 -4.10 13.68 -9.62
CA VAL A 62 -4.22 14.54 -10.81
C VAL A 62 -4.41 13.69 -12.06
N LEU A 63 -3.57 12.68 -12.28
CA LEU A 63 -3.62 11.83 -13.46
C LEU A 63 -4.92 11.03 -13.56
N LYS A 64 -5.46 10.53 -12.44
CA LYS A 64 -6.76 9.83 -12.36
C LYS A 64 -7.95 10.69 -12.77
N ASN A 65 -7.90 11.99 -12.52
CA ASN A 65 -9.01 12.90 -12.79
C ASN A 65 -8.81 13.67 -14.11
N PHE A 66 -7.71 13.43 -14.81
CA PHE A 66 -7.44 13.96 -16.14
C PHE A 66 -7.90 12.93 -17.18
N HIS A 67 -8.85 13.26 -18.05
CA HIS A 67 -9.46 12.33 -18.98
C HIS A 67 -9.46 12.86 -20.41
N TYR A 68 -9.25 11.95 -21.35
CA TYR A 68 -9.42 12.21 -22.78
C TYR A 68 -10.77 11.73 -23.28
N PHE A 69 -11.39 12.49 -24.17
CA PHE A 69 -12.61 12.07 -24.87
C PHE A 69 -12.34 11.02 -25.97
N ASN A 70 -11.12 10.94 -26.44
CA ASN A 70 -10.71 9.97 -27.46
C ASN A 70 -10.26 8.67 -26.77
N GLU A 71 -10.81 7.54 -27.24
CA GLU A 71 -10.55 6.22 -26.63
C GLU A 71 -9.07 5.83 -26.67
N LEU A 72 -8.33 6.11 -27.75
CA LEU A 72 -6.92 5.78 -27.86
C LEU A 72 -6.08 6.61 -26.88
N GLU A 73 -6.32 7.92 -26.83
CA GLU A 73 -5.63 8.83 -25.90
C GLU A 73 -5.90 8.41 -24.46
N GLU A 74 -7.18 8.10 -24.13
CA GLU A 74 -7.55 7.65 -22.79
C GLU A 74 -6.91 6.31 -22.41
N LYS A 75 -6.79 5.36 -23.35
CA LYS A 75 -6.10 4.09 -23.08
C LYS A 75 -4.61 4.29 -22.77
N ILE A 76 -3.93 5.15 -23.53
CA ILE A 76 -2.52 5.49 -23.27
C ILE A 76 -2.36 6.16 -21.92
N ARG A 77 -3.26 7.10 -21.57
CA ARG A 77 -3.28 7.72 -20.24
C ARG A 77 -3.47 6.68 -19.12
N CYS A 78 -4.41 5.74 -19.31
CA CYS A 78 -4.65 4.67 -18.33
C CYS A 78 -3.41 3.77 -18.13
N GLU A 79 -2.66 3.47 -19.19
CA GLU A 79 -1.40 2.73 -19.06
C GLU A 79 -0.37 3.50 -18.24
N LEU A 80 -0.27 4.82 -18.43
CA LEU A 80 0.62 5.68 -17.65
C LEU A 80 0.14 5.81 -16.18
N GLU A 81 -1.18 5.83 -15.95
CA GLU A 81 -1.75 5.76 -14.60
C GLU A 81 -1.36 4.47 -13.87
N GLU A 82 -1.39 3.32 -14.55
CA GLU A 82 -0.98 2.04 -13.95
C GLU A 82 0.51 2.02 -13.58
N VAL A 83 1.39 2.65 -14.40
CA VAL A 83 2.80 2.85 -14.06
C VAL A 83 2.93 3.63 -12.75
N SER A 84 2.28 4.79 -12.66
CA SER A 84 2.31 5.65 -11.46
C SER A 84 1.73 4.93 -10.24
N ARG A 85 0.63 4.20 -10.41
CA ARG A 85 -0.01 3.41 -9.35
C ARG A 85 0.88 2.30 -8.83
N HIS A 86 1.66 1.66 -9.71
CA HIS A 86 2.62 0.63 -9.30
C HIS A 86 3.73 1.23 -8.43
N VAL A 87 4.28 2.38 -8.83
CA VAL A 87 5.33 3.09 -8.07
C VAL A 87 4.86 3.48 -6.67
N VAL A 88 3.67 4.11 -6.56
CA VAL A 88 3.11 4.50 -5.24
C VAL A 88 2.87 3.30 -4.34
N ARG A 89 2.26 2.24 -4.86
CA ARG A 89 1.98 1.04 -4.05
C ARG A 89 3.23 0.37 -3.49
N THR A 90 4.37 0.53 -4.17
CA THR A 90 5.63 -0.10 -3.78
C THR A 90 6.43 0.81 -2.85
N CYS A 91 6.58 2.08 -3.22
CA CYS A 91 7.52 3.00 -2.56
C CYS A 91 6.84 4.20 -1.88
N GLY A 92 5.56 4.44 -2.12
CA GLY A 92 4.82 5.59 -1.57
C GLY A 92 5.15 6.95 -2.22
N ASP A 93 6.18 7.04 -3.07
CA ASP A 93 6.62 8.29 -3.70
C ASP A 93 7.08 8.04 -5.14
N GLY A 94 7.35 9.12 -5.89
CA GLY A 94 7.94 9.05 -7.24
C GLY A 94 6.94 9.06 -8.40
N THR A 95 5.64 9.26 -8.17
CA THR A 95 4.60 9.30 -9.23
C THR A 95 4.88 10.34 -10.30
N THR A 96 5.16 11.56 -9.89
CA THR A 96 5.46 12.69 -10.79
C THR A 96 6.72 12.43 -11.60
N THR A 97 7.74 11.87 -10.96
CA THR A 97 9.00 11.46 -11.58
C THR A 97 8.76 10.39 -12.65
N ALA A 98 7.98 9.36 -12.36
CA ALA A 98 7.66 8.28 -13.30
C ALA A 98 6.97 8.79 -14.57
N VAL A 99 5.99 9.69 -14.42
CA VAL A 99 5.26 10.28 -15.56
C VAL A 99 6.19 11.14 -16.43
N GLN A 100 6.98 12.02 -15.81
CA GLN A 100 7.88 12.90 -16.54
C GLN A 100 9.00 12.14 -17.25
N LEU A 101 9.63 11.18 -16.58
CA LEU A 101 10.68 10.36 -17.18
C LEU A 101 10.12 9.48 -18.32
N SER A 102 8.89 8.96 -18.20
CA SER A 102 8.24 8.22 -19.29
C SER A 102 8.17 9.04 -20.57
N TYR A 103 7.76 10.30 -20.46
CA TYR A 103 7.71 11.23 -21.58
C TYR A 103 9.11 11.53 -22.13
N LEU A 104 10.03 11.97 -21.27
CA LEU A 104 11.36 12.42 -21.68
C LEU A 104 12.18 11.31 -22.34
N ILE A 105 12.15 10.10 -21.79
CA ILE A 105 12.86 8.95 -22.35
C ILE A 105 12.20 8.51 -23.67
N TYR A 106 10.86 8.39 -23.70
CA TYR A 106 10.16 8.00 -24.92
C TYR A 106 10.41 8.98 -26.07
N LYS A 107 10.38 10.27 -25.81
CA LYS A 107 10.73 11.33 -26.76
C LYS A 107 12.16 11.16 -27.27
N GLY A 108 13.12 11.00 -26.37
CA GLY A 108 14.52 10.80 -26.75
C GLY A 108 14.75 9.60 -27.65
N LEU A 109 14.06 8.46 -27.36
CA LEU A 109 14.13 7.27 -28.21
C LEU A 109 13.53 7.52 -29.61
N LEU A 110 12.42 8.27 -29.71
CA LEU A 110 11.79 8.62 -30.98
C LEU A 110 12.66 9.58 -31.81
N ASP A 111 13.28 10.55 -31.17
CA ASP A 111 14.16 11.53 -31.84
C ASP A 111 15.35 10.84 -32.53
N HIS A 112 15.85 9.72 -31.99
CA HIS A 112 16.95 8.94 -32.53
C HIS A 112 16.52 7.76 -33.41
N GLU A 113 15.22 7.41 -33.45
CA GLU A 113 14.72 6.22 -34.19
C GLU A 113 15.12 6.21 -35.66
N SER A 114 15.10 7.38 -36.34
CA SER A 114 15.46 7.47 -37.76
C SER A 114 16.89 7.07 -38.02
N ASP A 115 17.83 7.52 -37.19
CA ASP A 115 19.27 7.25 -37.37
C ASP A 115 19.61 5.80 -37.02
N TRP A 116 19.02 5.24 -35.98
CA TRP A 116 19.17 3.82 -35.65
C TRP A 116 18.56 2.90 -36.71
N THR A 117 17.42 3.28 -37.29
CA THR A 117 16.82 2.52 -38.41
C THR A 117 17.70 2.55 -39.63
N LYS A 118 18.33 3.69 -39.98
CA LYS A 118 19.33 3.78 -41.08
C LYS A 118 20.58 2.97 -40.78
N ALA A 119 20.99 2.88 -39.51
CA ALA A 119 22.09 2.02 -39.08
C ALA A 119 21.76 0.51 -39.07
N GLY A 120 20.48 0.16 -39.31
CA GLY A 120 20.03 -1.24 -39.44
C GLY A 120 19.50 -1.85 -38.14
N TYR A 121 19.31 -1.07 -37.06
CA TYR A 121 18.75 -1.58 -35.82
C TYR A 121 17.23 -1.75 -35.93
N SER A 122 16.76 -2.91 -35.49
CA SER A 122 15.34 -3.22 -35.38
C SER A 122 14.75 -2.64 -34.07
N PRO A 123 13.44 -2.38 -33.98
CA PRO A 123 12.79 -1.95 -32.73
C PRO A 123 13.06 -2.91 -31.54
N TYR A 124 13.16 -4.21 -31.82
CA TYR A 124 13.48 -5.21 -30.80
C TYR A 124 14.90 -5.06 -30.25
N GLN A 125 15.89 -4.80 -31.12
CA GLN A 125 17.28 -4.56 -30.68
C GLN A 125 17.38 -3.28 -29.86
N ILE A 126 16.66 -2.22 -30.24
CA ILE A 126 16.62 -0.95 -29.51
C ILE A 126 16.02 -1.16 -28.11
N THR A 127 14.88 -1.85 -28.01
CA THR A 127 14.25 -2.11 -26.70
C THR A 127 15.03 -3.11 -25.84
N SER A 128 15.75 -4.06 -26.46
CA SER A 128 16.65 -4.95 -25.73
C SER A 128 17.85 -4.20 -25.16
N ALA A 129 18.47 -3.31 -25.94
CA ALA A 129 19.56 -2.45 -25.48
C ALA A 129 19.06 -1.48 -24.38
N PHE A 130 17.87 -0.91 -24.55
CA PHE A 130 17.24 -0.07 -23.53
C PHE A 130 17.08 -0.80 -22.20
N LYS A 131 16.55 -2.03 -22.23
CA LYS A 131 16.41 -2.86 -21.03
C LYS A 131 17.77 -3.13 -20.38
N THR A 132 18.78 -3.50 -21.16
CA THR A 132 20.14 -3.74 -20.64
C THR A 132 20.71 -2.50 -19.94
N VAL A 133 20.55 -1.32 -20.52
CA VAL A 133 20.99 -0.06 -19.91
C VAL A 133 20.25 0.23 -18.61
N VAL A 134 18.93 0.05 -18.60
CA VAL A 134 18.12 0.21 -17.38
C VAL A 134 18.57 -0.75 -16.28
N ASP A 135 18.82 -2.04 -16.62
CA ASP A 135 19.27 -3.03 -15.63
C ASP A 135 20.65 -2.64 -15.04
N ASN A 136 21.58 -2.12 -15.86
CA ASN A 136 22.88 -1.63 -15.38
C ASN A 136 22.76 -0.39 -14.49
N ILE A 137 21.86 0.55 -14.81
CA ILE A 137 21.60 1.73 -13.97
C ILE A 137 21.03 1.30 -12.62
N LYS A 138 20.11 0.34 -12.59
CA LYS A 138 19.55 -0.21 -11.36
C LYS A 138 20.61 -0.89 -10.49
N GLU A 139 21.57 -1.60 -11.10
CA GLU A 139 22.69 -2.17 -10.37
C GLU A 139 23.55 -1.08 -9.73
N ALA A 140 23.86 -0.01 -10.45
CA ALA A 140 24.60 1.13 -9.92
C ALA A 140 23.84 1.84 -8.77
N ILE A 141 22.50 1.98 -8.86
CA ILE A 141 21.66 2.51 -7.76
C ILE A 141 21.77 1.62 -6.51
N ARG A 142 21.77 0.29 -6.66
CA ARG A 142 21.92 -0.63 -5.52
C ARG A 142 23.28 -0.54 -4.86
N GLU A 143 24.33 -0.37 -5.65
CA GLU A 143 25.70 -0.23 -5.15
C GLU A 143 25.92 1.06 -4.37
N SER A 144 25.20 2.14 -4.69
CA SER A 144 25.25 3.43 -3.98
C SER A 144 24.46 3.44 -2.67
N ALA A 145 23.61 2.42 -2.42
CA ALA A 145 22.73 2.35 -1.28
C ALA A 145 23.47 2.43 0.06
N ARG A 146 23.06 3.34 0.93
CA ARG A 146 23.50 3.37 2.32
C ARG A 146 22.42 2.94 3.29
N LYS A 147 22.81 2.39 4.45
CA LYS A 147 21.85 2.00 5.47
C LYS A 147 21.12 3.20 6.04
N LEU A 148 19.83 3.04 6.28
CA LEU A 148 18.99 4.02 6.96
C LEU A 148 19.49 4.24 8.40
N THR A 149 19.65 5.49 8.78
CA THR A 149 19.91 5.91 10.16
C THR A 149 18.66 6.58 10.74
N THR A 150 18.59 6.68 12.07
CA THR A 150 17.44 7.31 12.74
C THR A 150 17.29 8.81 12.38
N ASP A 151 18.42 9.48 12.08
CA ASP A 151 18.41 10.89 11.69
C ASP A 151 17.88 11.08 10.27
N ASP A 152 18.09 10.12 9.37
CA ASP A 152 17.57 10.15 7.99
C ASP A 152 16.05 10.11 7.91
N ILE A 153 15.38 9.52 8.92
CA ILE A 153 13.93 9.36 8.92
C ILE A 153 13.22 10.71 8.82
N MET A 154 13.72 11.71 9.56
CA MET A 154 13.16 13.06 9.49
C MET A 154 13.28 13.65 8.08
N ASP A 155 14.41 13.44 7.42
CA ASP A 155 14.70 13.97 6.09
C ASP A 155 13.85 13.25 5.01
N ILE A 156 13.68 11.92 5.13
CA ILE A 156 12.77 11.14 4.27
C ILE A 156 11.31 11.61 4.44
N CYS A 157 10.86 11.73 5.70
CA CYS A 157 9.51 12.21 5.99
C CYS A 157 9.28 13.63 5.43
N LEU A 158 10.23 14.55 5.59
CA LEU A 158 10.14 15.89 5.03
C LEU A 158 10.07 15.89 3.50
N THR A 159 10.80 14.98 2.85
CA THR A 159 10.74 14.82 1.39
C THR A 159 9.35 14.36 0.96
N SER A 160 8.84 13.26 1.52
CA SER A 160 7.55 12.67 1.14
C SER A 160 6.35 13.53 1.54
N THR A 161 6.42 14.25 2.67
CA THR A 161 5.32 15.11 3.14
C THR A 161 5.35 16.52 2.54
N ASN A 162 6.16 16.76 1.51
CA ASN A 162 6.37 18.10 0.94
C ASN A 162 6.75 19.15 2.01
N GLY A 163 7.56 18.73 3.01
CA GLY A 163 8.09 19.55 4.09
C GLY A 163 7.08 19.91 5.18
N ASN A 164 6.10 19.08 5.43
CA ASN A 164 5.22 19.20 6.59
C ASN A 164 5.97 18.77 7.85
N GLU A 165 6.44 19.76 8.65
CA GLU A 165 7.26 19.50 9.82
C GLU A 165 6.49 18.77 10.95
N GLU A 166 5.21 19.02 11.10
CA GLU A 166 4.38 18.37 12.14
C GLU A 166 4.27 16.88 11.88
N ILE A 167 3.81 16.48 10.70
CA ILE A 167 3.71 15.06 10.31
C ILE A 167 5.08 14.39 10.35
N SER A 168 6.13 15.05 9.82
CA SER A 168 7.47 14.48 9.76
C SER A 168 8.06 14.24 11.16
N LYS A 169 7.79 15.14 12.10
CA LYS A 169 8.21 14.99 13.49
C LYS A 169 7.46 13.84 14.18
N ASP A 170 6.14 13.79 14.03
CA ASP A 170 5.32 12.72 14.61
C ASP A 170 5.79 11.34 14.14
N LEU A 171 6.02 11.17 12.83
CA LEU A 171 6.53 9.93 12.27
C LEU A 171 7.94 9.61 12.78
N THR A 172 8.82 10.61 12.83
CA THR A 172 10.19 10.44 13.36
C THR A 172 10.16 9.98 14.82
N ASP A 173 9.29 10.56 15.65
CA ASP A 173 9.14 10.19 17.05
C ASP A 173 8.59 8.76 17.20
N ILE A 174 7.67 8.33 16.31
CA ILE A 174 7.20 6.94 16.26
C ILE A 174 8.35 5.99 15.94
N TYR A 175 9.12 6.24 14.88
CA TYR A 175 10.26 5.39 14.50
C TYR A 175 11.36 5.37 15.57
N LYS A 176 11.63 6.49 16.23
CA LYS A 176 12.58 6.54 17.38
C LYS A 176 12.10 5.69 18.56
N LYS A 177 10.81 5.69 18.84
CA LYS A 177 10.24 4.95 19.98
C LYS A 177 10.11 3.45 19.71
N PHE A 178 9.67 3.06 18.52
CA PHE A 178 9.28 1.68 18.21
C PHE A 178 10.26 0.96 17.26
N GLY A 179 11.25 1.68 16.70
CA GLY A 179 12.20 1.12 15.74
C GLY A 179 11.66 1.09 14.30
N ASN A 180 12.51 0.63 13.38
CA ASN A 180 12.21 0.64 11.94
C ASN A 180 11.16 -0.42 11.52
N ASP A 181 10.92 -1.41 12.37
CA ASP A 181 9.93 -2.47 12.14
C ASP A 181 8.51 -2.08 12.60
N VAL A 182 8.29 -0.82 13.01
CA VAL A 182 6.97 -0.35 13.43
C VAL A 182 5.98 -0.41 12.27
N PHE A 183 4.79 -0.94 12.55
CA PHE A 183 3.68 -0.90 11.61
C PHE A 183 2.79 0.30 11.93
N ILE A 184 2.73 1.24 11.00
CA ILE A 184 1.91 2.45 11.13
C ILE A 184 0.69 2.29 10.21
N GLN A 185 -0.48 2.23 10.83
CA GLN A 185 -1.74 2.28 10.09
C GLN A 185 -2.24 3.72 10.05
N VAL A 186 -2.48 4.23 8.86
CA VAL A 186 -2.98 5.60 8.67
C VAL A 186 -4.50 5.59 8.51
N GLY A 187 -5.16 6.50 9.20
CA GLY A 187 -6.60 6.72 9.11
C GLY A 187 -6.93 8.21 9.23
N THR A 188 -8.21 8.56 9.14
CA THR A 188 -8.68 9.94 9.36
C THR A 188 -9.33 10.09 10.71
N SER A 189 -9.09 11.22 11.38
CA SER A 189 -9.74 11.61 12.62
C SER A 189 -10.93 12.54 12.36
N ASN A 190 -11.90 12.55 13.25
CA ASN A 190 -12.98 13.55 13.23
C ASN A 190 -12.59 14.86 13.93
N THR A 191 -11.36 14.97 14.41
CA THR A 191 -10.81 16.15 15.08
C THR A 191 -9.96 17.00 14.15
N THR A 192 -9.69 18.24 14.53
CA THR A 192 -8.79 19.12 13.77
C THR A 192 -7.31 18.78 13.94
N SER A 193 -6.93 18.14 15.04
CA SER A 193 -5.58 17.67 15.31
C SER A 193 -5.43 16.19 15.03
N SER A 194 -4.26 15.78 14.60
CA SER A 194 -3.90 14.36 14.44
C SER A 194 -3.82 13.67 15.81
N VAL A 195 -4.15 12.38 15.84
CA VAL A 195 -4.15 11.57 17.06
C VAL A 195 -3.31 10.32 16.82
N LEU A 196 -2.32 10.09 17.68
CA LEU A 196 -1.52 8.88 17.71
C LEU A 196 -2.08 7.93 18.75
N LYS A 197 -2.44 6.71 18.33
CA LYS A 197 -2.83 5.64 19.23
C LYS A 197 -1.82 4.50 19.10
N THR A 198 -1.25 4.09 20.22
CA THR A 198 -0.34 2.94 20.29
C THR A 198 -1.06 1.77 20.91
N TYR A 199 -0.85 0.58 20.39
CA TYR A 199 -1.54 -0.62 20.83
C TYR A 199 -0.55 -1.72 21.17
N ASP A 200 -0.70 -2.28 22.36
CA ASP A 200 0.00 -3.49 22.78
C ASP A 200 -0.96 -4.68 22.59
N GLY A 201 -1.07 -5.18 21.36
CA GLY A 201 -2.04 -6.22 21.06
C GLY A 201 -1.98 -6.76 19.64
N ILE A 202 -2.95 -7.59 19.30
CA ILE A 202 -3.07 -8.23 17.99
C ILE A 202 -4.27 -7.64 17.25
N ILE A 203 -4.15 -7.54 15.92
CA ILE A 203 -5.24 -7.10 15.06
C ILE A 203 -5.76 -8.27 14.24
N LEU A 204 -7.08 -8.44 14.25
CA LEU A 204 -7.84 -9.27 13.33
C LEU A 204 -8.57 -8.37 12.34
N ASN A 205 -8.36 -8.56 11.03
CA ASN A 205 -9.01 -7.77 9.97
C ASN A 205 -10.44 -8.26 9.67
N LYS A 206 -11.23 -8.39 10.72
CA LYS A 206 -12.65 -8.73 10.65
C LYS A 206 -13.37 -8.02 11.78
N GLY A 207 -14.49 -7.41 11.44
CA GLY A 207 -15.35 -6.72 12.38
C GLY A 207 -16.53 -7.56 12.85
N TYR A 208 -17.44 -6.92 13.56
CA TYR A 208 -18.62 -7.57 14.08
C TYR A 208 -19.60 -8.00 12.97
N ALA A 209 -20.29 -9.13 13.19
CA ALA A 209 -21.26 -9.67 12.23
C ALA A 209 -22.55 -8.83 12.13
N SER A 210 -22.87 -8.02 13.15
CA SER A 210 -24.04 -7.15 13.18
C SER A 210 -23.77 -5.87 13.94
N PRO A 211 -24.25 -4.70 13.47
CA PRO A 211 -24.21 -3.44 14.22
C PRO A 211 -24.95 -3.50 15.56
N ALA A 212 -25.82 -4.49 15.75
CA ALA A 212 -26.54 -4.69 17.02
C ALA A 212 -25.60 -4.94 18.21
N PHE A 213 -24.38 -5.43 17.97
CA PHE A 213 -23.37 -5.65 19.03
C PHE A 213 -22.67 -4.36 19.49
N VAL A 214 -22.78 -3.26 18.76
CA VAL A 214 -22.17 -1.97 19.12
C VAL A 214 -22.65 -1.52 20.51
N ASN A 215 -21.72 -1.18 21.39
CA ASN A 215 -22.00 -0.76 22.76
C ASN A 215 -21.29 0.55 23.16
N THR A 216 -20.61 1.21 22.22
CA THR A 216 -19.94 2.49 22.43
C THR A 216 -20.52 3.58 21.51
N ARG A 217 -20.23 4.86 21.81
CA ARG A 217 -20.63 6.00 20.96
C ARG A 217 -19.80 6.10 19.68
N GLU A 218 -18.68 5.40 19.61
CA GLU A 218 -17.75 5.40 18.46
C GLU A 218 -18.08 4.29 17.44
N ASN A 219 -19.26 3.71 17.48
CA ASN A 219 -19.69 2.57 16.66
C ASN A 219 -18.78 1.34 16.79
N THR A 220 -18.27 1.09 17.99
CA THR A 220 -17.47 -0.09 18.29
C THR A 220 -18.14 -0.97 19.33
N CYS A 221 -17.81 -2.26 19.32
CA CYS A 221 -18.13 -3.19 20.39
C CYS A 221 -16.89 -3.38 21.26
N MET A 222 -16.92 -2.91 22.50
CA MET A 222 -15.82 -3.04 23.46
C MET A 222 -16.21 -4.01 24.56
N ILE A 223 -15.38 -5.02 24.78
CA ILE A 223 -15.64 -6.08 25.77
C ILE A 223 -14.37 -6.27 26.59
N ASP A 224 -14.49 -6.07 27.89
CA ASP A 224 -13.41 -6.29 28.87
C ASP A 224 -13.43 -7.75 29.33
N GLU A 225 -12.23 -8.32 29.50
CA GLU A 225 -11.99 -9.71 29.95
C GLU A 225 -12.88 -10.75 29.26
N PRO A 226 -12.99 -10.76 27.89
CA PRO A 226 -13.88 -11.65 27.20
C PRO A 226 -13.42 -13.11 27.24
N ARG A 227 -14.39 -14.02 27.27
CA ARG A 227 -14.17 -15.40 26.84
C ARG A 227 -14.25 -15.47 25.33
N ILE A 228 -13.16 -15.89 24.68
CA ILE A 228 -13.04 -15.97 23.22
C ILE A 228 -13.23 -17.42 22.81
N TYR A 229 -14.25 -17.69 22.01
CA TYR A 229 -14.54 -19.02 21.45
C TYR A 229 -14.20 -19.05 19.97
N TYR A 230 -13.44 -20.05 19.53
CA TYR A 230 -13.06 -20.18 18.13
C TYR A 230 -13.56 -21.48 17.51
N PHE A 231 -14.40 -21.34 16.50
CA PHE A 231 -14.85 -22.43 15.63
C PHE A 231 -13.93 -22.50 14.41
N ALA A 232 -13.16 -23.57 14.28
CA ALA A 232 -12.23 -23.73 13.17
C ALA A 232 -12.95 -24.11 11.86
N ASP A 233 -14.15 -24.68 11.96
CA ASP A 233 -14.96 -25.08 10.82
C ASP A 233 -16.30 -24.33 10.78
N PRO A 234 -16.97 -24.23 9.60
CA PRO A 234 -18.29 -23.66 9.48
C PRO A 234 -19.31 -24.28 10.43
N VAL A 235 -20.16 -23.44 11.01
CA VAL A 235 -21.23 -23.88 11.92
C VAL A 235 -22.47 -24.24 11.09
N ASP A 236 -22.39 -25.39 10.39
CA ASP A 236 -23.38 -25.87 9.43
C ASP A 236 -23.97 -27.26 9.78
N THR A 237 -23.39 -27.95 10.75
CA THR A 237 -23.90 -29.27 11.20
C THR A 237 -24.69 -29.15 12.50
N PRO A 238 -25.65 -30.06 12.77
CA PRO A 238 -26.43 -30.04 13.99
C PRO A 238 -25.56 -30.00 15.26
N GLU A 239 -24.45 -30.72 15.26
CA GLU A 239 -23.52 -30.75 16.40
C GLU A 239 -22.83 -29.42 16.62
N MET A 240 -22.32 -28.80 15.54
CA MET A 240 -21.65 -27.47 15.61
C MET A 240 -22.67 -26.40 16.00
N MET A 241 -23.89 -26.47 15.46
CA MET A 241 -24.98 -25.57 15.86
C MET A 241 -25.34 -25.71 17.34
N GLN A 242 -25.38 -26.96 17.85
CA GLN A 242 -25.67 -27.21 19.26
C GLN A 242 -24.57 -26.62 20.17
N LEU A 243 -23.30 -26.76 19.82
CA LEU A 243 -22.18 -26.16 20.57
C LEU A 243 -22.25 -24.62 20.55
N PHE A 244 -22.48 -24.03 19.38
CA PHE A 244 -22.62 -22.58 19.21
C PHE A 244 -23.80 -22.03 20.05
N LEU A 245 -24.95 -22.63 19.95
CA LEU A 245 -26.12 -22.24 20.76
C LEU A 245 -25.89 -22.49 22.25
N GLY A 246 -25.16 -23.56 22.63
CA GLY A 246 -24.80 -23.82 24.02
C GLY A 246 -23.99 -22.71 24.67
N ILE A 247 -23.06 -22.07 23.92
CA ILE A 247 -22.31 -20.91 24.40
C ILE A 247 -23.26 -19.73 24.61
N ILE A 248 -24.11 -19.44 23.64
CA ILE A 248 -25.05 -18.32 23.71
C ILE A 248 -26.09 -18.55 24.81
N ASP A 249 -26.63 -19.75 24.92
CA ASP A 249 -27.62 -20.07 25.94
C ASP A 249 -27.07 -19.86 27.34
N LYS A 250 -25.89 -20.40 27.63
CA LYS A 250 -25.31 -20.37 28.97
C LYS A 250 -24.73 -19.00 29.34
N ASN A 251 -24.12 -18.30 28.39
CA ASN A 251 -23.46 -17.01 28.66
C ASN A 251 -24.43 -15.82 28.56
N PHE A 252 -25.52 -15.97 27.80
CA PHE A 252 -26.46 -14.89 27.54
C PHE A 252 -27.90 -15.22 27.94
N PHE A 253 -28.55 -16.26 27.37
CA PHE A 253 -29.98 -16.50 27.58
C PHE A 253 -30.35 -16.98 29.00
N GLU A 254 -29.52 -17.77 29.64
CA GLU A 254 -29.76 -18.18 31.03
C GLU A 254 -29.69 -16.98 32.00
N PRO A 255 -28.64 -16.12 31.95
CA PRO A 255 -28.60 -14.90 32.71
C PRO A 255 -29.75 -13.93 32.41
N TYR A 256 -30.10 -13.79 31.12
CA TYR A 256 -31.22 -12.99 30.67
C TYR A 256 -32.55 -13.44 31.25
N SER A 257 -32.82 -14.74 31.23
CA SER A 257 -34.05 -15.32 31.77
C SER A 257 -34.19 -15.14 33.29
N LYS A 258 -33.05 -15.09 34.01
CA LYS A 258 -33.01 -14.85 35.48
C LYS A 258 -33.10 -13.37 35.84
N ASN A 259 -33.16 -12.51 34.84
CA ASN A 259 -33.17 -11.06 35.00
C ASN A 259 -31.98 -10.49 35.82
N ASP A 260 -30.80 -11.13 35.65
CA ASP A 260 -29.58 -10.81 36.38
C ASP A 260 -28.47 -10.33 35.42
N PRO A 261 -28.34 -9.00 35.16
CA PRO A 261 -27.31 -8.45 34.28
C PRO A 261 -25.88 -8.69 34.76
N ALA A 262 -25.70 -8.89 36.08
CA ALA A 262 -24.36 -9.11 36.65
C ALA A 262 -23.81 -10.51 36.32
N SER A 263 -24.65 -11.43 35.88
CA SER A 263 -24.25 -12.78 35.49
C SER A 263 -24.04 -12.97 33.99
N PHE A 264 -24.18 -11.92 33.16
CA PHE A 264 -23.74 -11.99 31.76
C PHE A 264 -22.23 -12.23 31.70
N VAL A 265 -21.84 -13.22 30.88
CA VAL A 265 -20.43 -13.54 30.66
C VAL A 265 -19.94 -12.81 29.43
N PRO A 266 -18.91 -11.94 29.55
CA PRO A 266 -18.31 -11.28 28.40
C PRO A 266 -17.86 -12.31 27.36
N THR A 267 -18.42 -12.23 26.15
CA THR A 267 -18.27 -13.33 25.18
C THR A 267 -17.96 -12.79 23.78
N VAL A 268 -16.94 -13.35 23.14
CA VAL A 268 -16.62 -13.15 21.73
C VAL A 268 -16.58 -14.50 21.04
N ILE A 269 -17.30 -14.66 19.93
CA ILE A 269 -17.33 -15.89 19.16
C ILE A 269 -16.76 -15.63 17.76
N LEU A 270 -15.71 -16.36 17.43
CA LEU A 270 -15.02 -16.32 16.15
C LEU A 270 -15.47 -17.51 15.30
N VAL A 271 -16.08 -17.27 14.13
CA VAL A 271 -16.58 -18.33 13.25
C VAL A 271 -16.28 -18.07 11.78
N PRO A 272 -15.93 -19.08 10.96
CA PRO A 272 -15.77 -18.91 9.51
C PRO A 272 -17.11 -18.55 8.83
N SER A 273 -18.16 -19.25 9.13
CA SER A 273 -19.52 -18.97 8.63
C SER A 273 -20.60 -19.64 9.47
N LEU A 274 -21.78 -19.08 9.43
CA LEU A 274 -22.99 -19.61 10.06
C LEU A 274 -23.92 -20.20 9.01
N SER A 275 -24.67 -21.25 9.36
CA SER A 275 -25.75 -21.76 8.52
C SER A 275 -26.87 -20.73 8.38
N GLN A 276 -27.72 -20.88 7.36
CA GLN A 276 -28.86 -19.97 7.13
C GLN A 276 -29.82 -19.95 8.33
N ASP A 277 -30.04 -21.11 8.95
CA ASP A 277 -30.92 -21.23 10.14
C ASP A 277 -30.36 -20.44 11.34
N LEU A 278 -29.03 -20.50 11.55
CA LEU A 278 -28.40 -19.72 12.61
C LEU A 278 -28.37 -18.24 12.27
N SER A 279 -28.14 -17.86 11.01
CA SER A 279 -28.22 -16.47 10.57
C SER A 279 -29.60 -15.87 10.81
N ASN A 280 -30.68 -16.65 10.61
CA ASN A 280 -32.03 -16.22 10.91
C ASN A 280 -32.26 -16.04 12.44
N LYS A 281 -31.71 -16.93 13.27
CA LYS A 281 -31.76 -16.77 14.73
C LYS A 281 -30.92 -15.58 15.23
N MET A 282 -29.84 -15.25 14.54
CA MET A 282 -29.07 -14.03 14.82
C MET A 282 -29.91 -12.76 14.63
N ALA A 283 -30.82 -12.72 13.66
CA ALA A 283 -31.75 -11.61 13.50
C ALA A 283 -32.71 -11.43 14.70
N ASP A 284 -33.00 -12.48 15.46
CA ASP A 284 -33.77 -12.37 16.70
C ASP A 284 -32.90 -11.83 17.84
N LEU A 285 -31.62 -12.18 17.92
CA LEU A 285 -30.67 -11.53 18.82
C LEU A 285 -30.56 -10.03 18.52
N ASP A 286 -30.45 -9.65 17.26
CA ASP A 286 -30.41 -8.23 16.84
C ASP A 286 -31.63 -7.46 17.35
N LYS A 287 -32.83 -8.05 17.30
CA LYS A 287 -34.05 -7.43 17.85
C LYS A 287 -33.96 -7.24 19.37
N ILE A 288 -33.43 -8.24 20.08
CA ILE A 288 -33.24 -8.15 21.53
C ILE A 288 -32.23 -7.04 21.86
N PHE A 289 -31.10 -6.99 21.17
CA PHE A 289 -30.08 -5.95 21.37
C PHE A 289 -30.61 -4.55 21.02
N TYR A 290 -31.45 -4.43 19.98
CA TYR A 290 -32.12 -3.18 19.62
C TYR A 290 -33.05 -2.68 20.76
N MET A 291 -33.75 -3.58 21.47
CA MET A 291 -34.58 -3.21 22.61
C MET A 291 -33.75 -2.68 23.78
N TYR A 292 -32.52 -3.15 23.96
CA TYR A 292 -31.58 -2.52 24.92
C TYR A 292 -31.18 -1.11 24.48
N ASP A 293 -30.87 -0.90 23.23
CA ASP A 293 -30.49 0.42 22.68
C ASP A 293 -31.61 1.46 22.81
N GLN A 294 -32.87 1.02 22.70
CA GLN A 294 -34.07 1.88 22.90
C GLN A 294 -34.46 2.06 24.38
N HIS A 295 -33.64 1.58 25.31
CA HIS A 295 -33.95 1.59 26.76
C HIS A 295 -35.30 0.94 27.11
N ILE A 296 -35.79 0.05 26.26
CA ILE A 296 -37.06 -0.69 26.52
C ILE A 296 -36.81 -1.81 27.55
N MET A 297 -35.58 -2.36 27.56
CA MET A 297 -35.25 -3.43 28.50
C MET A 297 -34.35 -2.94 29.62
N ARG A 298 -33.19 -2.57 29.53
CA ARG A 298 -32.28 -2.18 30.62
C ARG A 298 -31.17 -1.25 30.12
N ASP A 299 -30.54 -0.54 31.06
CA ASP A 299 -29.47 0.40 30.75
C ASP A 299 -28.15 -0.26 30.35
N VAL A 300 -27.97 -1.57 30.62
CA VAL A 300 -26.71 -2.29 30.36
C VAL A 300 -26.90 -3.32 29.26
N LYS A 301 -26.26 -3.07 28.13
CA LYS A 301 -26.22 -3.98 26.98
C LYS A 301 -25.32 -5.20 27.28
N PRO A 302 -25.73 -6.43 26.96
CA PRO A 302 -24.91 -7.61 27.19
C PRO A 302 -23.58 -7.53 26.42
N PRO A 303 -22.45 -7.93 27.05
CA PRO A 303 -21.14 -7.92 26.40
C PRO A 303 -20.95 -9.16 25.52
N LEU A 304 -21.62 -9.20 24.38
CA LEU A 304 -21.54 -10.27 23.38
C LEU A 304 -21.21 -9.70 22.02
N CYS A 305 -20.25 -10.32 21.33
CA CYS A 305 -19.99 -10.05 19.92
C CYS A 305 -19.69 -11.34 19.16
N ILE A 306 -20.12 -11.37 17.90
CA ILE A 306 -19.83 -12.47 16.97
C ILE A 306 -19.11 -11.90 15.75
N ILE A 307 -17.99 -12.50 15.40
CA ILE A 307 -17.19 -12.17 14.21
C ILE A 307 -17.30 -13.33 13.23
N THR A 308 -17.70 -13.04 11.99
CA THR A 308 -17.89 -14.02 10.93
C THR A 308 -16.99 -13.77 9.73
N GLY A 309 -16.94 -14.70 8.78
CA GLY A 309 -16.19 -14.57 7.55
C GLY A 309 -14.69 -14.80 7.71
N LEU A 310 -14.30 -15.54 8.73
CA LEU A 310 -12.91 -15.87 9.02
C LEU A 310 -12.34 -16.86 8.01
N ASN A 311 -11.09 -16.66 7.64
CA ASN A 311 -10.35 -17.55 6.75
C ASN A 311 -8.96 -17.81 7.34
N ASP A 312 -8.70 -19.03 7.77
CA ASP A 312 -7.43 -19.42 8.42
C ASP A 312 -6.17 -19.13 7.58
N ARG A 313 -6.32 -19.05 6.26
CA ARG A 313 -5.18 -18.76 5.36
C ARG A 313 -4.85 -17.29 5.21
N VAL A 314 -5.79 -16.41 5.50
CA VAL A 314 -5.67 -14.96 5.24
C VAL A 314 -5.69 -14.16 6.53
N ASP A 315 -6.48 -14.61 7.50
CA ASP A 315 -6.66 -13.94 8.78
C ASP A 315 -5.70 -14.58 9.81
N ASN A 316 -5.16 -13.80 10.73
CA ASN A 316 -4.17 -14.24 11.73
C ASN A 316 -4.79 -15.11 12.85
N ILE A 317 -5.72 -15.97 12.51
CA ILE A 317 -6.52 -16.73 13.49
C ILE A 317 -5.67 -17.68 14.30
N GLU A 318 -4.69 -18.34 13.66
CA GLU A 318 -3.78 -19.25 14.38
C GLU A 318 -2.98 -18.53 15.44
N ASP A 319 -2.49 -17.34 15.13
CA ASP A 319 -1.72 -16.52 16.07
C ASP A 319 -2.60 -16.10 17.24
N ILE A 320 -3.85 -15.67 16.97
CA ILE A 320 -4.83 -15.32 18.00
C ILE A 320 -5.14 -16.52 18.90
N THR A 321 -5.36 -17.72 18.32
CA THR A 321 -5.65 -18.90 19.12
C THR A 321 -4.48 -19.32 20.01
N ILE A 322 -3.25 -19.18 19.53
CA ILE A 322 -2.03 -19.46 20.30
C ILE A 322 -1.88 -18.44 21.44
N LEU A 323 -1.96 -17.15 21.12
CA LEU A 323 -1.67 -16.09 22.10
C LEU A 323 -2.81 -15.84 23.09
N CYS A 324 -4.06 -16.10 22.71
CA CYS A 324 -5.19 -16.09 23.64
C CYS A 324 -5.40 -17.43 24.38
N ASN A 325 -4.56 -18.44 24.11
CA ASN A 325 -4.74 -19.82 24.61
C ASN A 325 -6.14 -20.36 24.32
N CYS A 326 -6.63 -20.13 23.09
CA CYS A 326 -8.01 -20.44 22.71
C CYS A 326 -8.09 -21.83 22.06
N PRO A 327 -8.77 -22.82 22.67
CA PRO A 327 -8.95 -24.15 22.07
C PRO A 327 -9.78 -24.07 20.79
N LYS A 328 -9.39 -24.83 19.76
CA LYS A 328 -10.12 -24.91 18.48
C LYS A 328 -11.32 -25.87 18.60
N ILE A 329 -12.53 -25.38 18.37
CA ILE A 329 -13.74 -26.18 18.24
C ILE A 329 -13.84 -26.66 16.80
N LYS A 330 -13.70 -27.99 16.58
CA LYS A 330 -13.61 -28.62 15.25
C LYS A 330 -14.80 -29.51 14.94
N LYS A 331 -15.05 -29.65 13.64
CA LYS A 331 -16.00 -30.63 13.12
C LYS A 331 -15.37 -32.03 13.09
N TYR A 332 -16.04 -33.03 13.58
CA TYR A 332 -15.58 -34.40 13.54
C TYR A 332 -16.26 -35.18 12.42
N ILE A 333 -15.47 -35.88 11.59
CA ILE A 333 -15.94 -36.76 10.54
C ILE A 333 -16.30 -38.13 11.17
N ASN A 334 -15.53 -38.56 12.17
CA ASN A 334 -15.70 -39.86 12.85
C ASN A 334 -16.33 -39.65 14.22
N LYS A 335 -17.55 -40.21 14.40
CA LYS A 335 -18.32 -40.09 15.64
C LYS A 335 -17.61 -40.74 16.82
N SER A 336 -16.98 -41.91 16.63
CA SER A 336 -16.25 -42.60 17.70
C SER A 336 -15.02 -41.82 18.17
N GLN A 337 -14.33 -41.13 17.25
CA GLN A 337 -13.21 -40.26 17.60
C GLN A 337 -13.70 -39.07 18.42
N ARG A 338 -14.81 -38.46 18.03
CA ARG A 338 -15.41 -37.35 18.79
C ARG A 338 -15.80 -37.78 20.21
N GLU A 339 -16.43 -38.95 20.36
CA GLU A 339 -16.83 -39.48 21.67
C GLU A 339 -15.61 -39.76 22.56
N ALA A 340 -14.52 -40.25 21.99
CA ALA A 340 -13.25 -40.47 22.71
C ALA A 340 -12.61 -39.11 23.11
N ASP A 341 -12.60 -38.12 22.23
CA ASP A 341 -12.03 -36.81 22.50
C ASP A 341 -12.87 -36.03 23.55
N ILE A 342 -14.19 -36.17 23.53
CA ILE A 342 -15.07 -35.65 24.59
C ILE A 342 -14.77 -36.33 25.93
N ALA A 343 -14.63 -37.65 25.94
CA ALA A 343 -14.34 -38.40 27.17
C ALA A 343 -12.96 -38.04 27.77
N SER A 344 -11.97 -37.69 26.93
CA SER A 344 -10.64 -37.26 27.36
C SER A 344 -10.56 -35.75 27.66
N GLY A 345 -11.62 -34.99 27.41
CA GLY A 345 -11.62 -33.52 27.54
C GLY A 345 -10.91 -32.78 26.40
N ALA A 346 -10.53 -33.45 25.32
CA ALA A 346 -9.90 -32.84 24.14
C ALA A 346 -10.89 -32.17 23.20
N ALA A 347 -12.19 -32.49 23.30
CA ALA A 347 -13.27 -31.85 22.56
C ALA A 347 -14.43 -31.45 23.48
N PRO A 348 -15.17 -30.36 23.17
CA PRO A 348 -16.31 -29.94 23.96
C PRO A 348 -17.55 -30.76 23.69
N SER A 349 -18.33 -31.02 24.76
CA SER A 349 -19.75 -31.36 24.69
C SER A 349 -20.62 -30.12 24.84
N TYR A 350 -21.94 -30.24 24.66
CA TYR A 350 -22.85 -29.13 24.95
C TYR A 350 -22.72 -28.60 26.40
N GLU A 351 -22.43 -29.50 27.33
CA GLU A 351 -22.29 -29.17 28.75
C GLU A 351 -20.98 -28.42 29.06
N THR A 352 -19.88 -28.82 28.40
CA THR A 352 -18.53 -28.34 28.67
C THR A 352 -18.02 -27.28 27.69
N VAL A 353 -18.79 -26.93 26.64
CA VAL A 353 -18.34 -25.98 25.62
C VAL A 353 -18.01 -24.58 26.18
N VAL A 354 -18.64 -24.19 27.27
CA VAL A 354 -18.38 -22.92 27.95
C VAL A 354 -17.02 -22.83 28.61
N ASP A 355 -16.31 -23.97 28.76
CA ASP A 355 -14.97 -24.02 29.31
C ASP A 355 -13.88 -24.03 28.21
N PHE A 356 -14.29 -24.08 26.94
CA PHE A 356 -13.39 -24.09 25.78
C PHE A 356 -13.16 -22.68 25.24
N TYR A 357 -12.56 -21.80 26.03
CA TYR A 357 -12.34 -20.41 25.65
C TYR A 357 -10.89 -19.97 25.84
N GLY A 358 -10.49 -18.98 25.07
CA GLY A 358 -9.29 -18.17 25.29
C GLY A 358 -9.61 -16.86 25.98
N THR A 359 -8.59 -16.14 26.43
CA THR A 359 -8.74 -14.88 27.17
C THR A 359 -7.78 -13.79 26.69
N CYS A 360 -8.21 -12.54 26.88
CA CYS A 360 -7.37 -11.34 26.77
C CYS A 360 -7.91 -10.28 27.76
N ASP A 361 -7.19 -9.18 27.95
CA ASP A 361 -7.66 -8.12 28.86
C ASP A 361 -8.87 -7.35 28.27
N GLN A 362 -8.82 -7.05 26.97
CA GLN A 362 -9.90 -6.32 26.29
C GLN A 362 -9.93 -6.65 24.80
N ILE A 363 -11.09 -6.59 24.19
CA ILE A 363 -11.26 -6.61 22.74
C ILE A 363 -12.14 -5.42 22.30
N VAL A 364 -11.69 -4.72 21.27
CA VAL A 364 -12.42 -3.63 20.63
C VAL A 364 -12.66 -3.98 19.17
N ILE A 365 -13.93 -4.05 18.78
CA ILE A 365 -14.36 -4.54 17.47
C ILE A 365 -15.11 -3.43 16.75
N ASP A 366 -14.66 -3.05 15.57
CA ASP A 366 -15.35 -2.15 14.66
C ASP A 366 -15.99 -2.90 13.47
N THR A 367 -16.41 -2.19 12.43
CA THR A 367 -17.00 -2.79 11.22
C THR A 367 -16.04 -3.69 10.45
N ASP A 368 -14.74 -3.44 10.52
CA ASP A 368 -13.73 -4.04 9.65
C ASP A 368 -12.64 -4.78 10.42
N LYS A 369 -12.46 -4.47 11.70
CA LYS A 369 -11.33 -4.95 12.52
C LYS A 369 -11.73 -5.27 13.93
N ALA A 370 -11.00 -6.22 14.53
CA ALA A 370 -11.01 -6.46 15.96
C ALA A 370 -9.59 -6.27 16.51
N LYS A 371 -9.46 -5.50 17.58
CA LYS A 371 -8.21 -5.23 18.30
C LYS A 371 -8.24 -5.98 19.62
N ILE A 372 -7.29 -6.89 19.80
CA ILE A 372 -7.19 -7.77 20.97
C ILE A 372 -6.03 -7.27 21.83
N TYR A 373 -6.33 -6.75 23.00
CA TYR A 373 -5.34 -6.20 23.91
C TYR A 373 -4.89 -7.25 24.92
N ASN A 374 -3.59 -7.32 25.14
CA ASN A 374 -2.95 -8.20 26.12
C ASN A 374 -3.49 -9.64 26.09
N PRO A 375 -3.34 -10.37 24.96
CA PRO A 375 -3.67 -11.79 24.91
C PRO A 375 -2.96 -12.55 26.06
N SER A 376 -3.62 -13.56 26.60
CA SER A 376 -3.19 -14.23 27.83
C SER A 376 -1.79 -14.84 27.80
N GLU A 377 -1.27 -15.20 26.62
CA GLU A 377 0.05 -15.79 26.43
C GLU A 377 1.04 -14.83 25.74
N MET A 378 0.72 -13.54 25.64
CA MET A 378 1.59 -12.55 25.00
C MET A 378 2.75 -12.15 25.91
N PHE A 379 2.48 -11.92 27.18
CA PHE A 379 3.48 -11.49 28.16
C PHE A 379 3.80 -12.58 29.19
N ASP A 380 5.02 -12.56 29.73
CA ASP A 380 5.39 -13.46 30.82
C ASP A 380 4.73 -13.02 32.13
N LYS A 381 3.77 -13.81 32.60
CA LYS A 381 3.01 -13.55 33.83
C LYS A 381 3.87 -13.61 35.09
N ASN A 382 5.03 -14.28 35.04
CA ASN A 382 5.91 -14.49 36.17
C ASN A 382 7.06 -13.45 36.24
N ALA A 383 7.23 -12.65 35.19
CA ALA A 383 8.27 -11.63 35.16
C ALA A 383 7.82 -10.34 35.86
N PRO A 384 8.72 -9.63 36.55
CA PRO A 384 8.40 -8.34 37.14
C PRO A 384 8.10 -7.29 36.06
N ILE A 385 7.15 -6.41 36.33
CA ILE A 385 6.87 -5.24 35.49
C ILE A 385 8.06 -4.28 35.64
N ALA A 386 8.60 -3.80 34.53
CA ALA A 386 9.68 -2.82 34.52
C ALA A 386 9.22 -1.45 35.08
N GLU A 387 10.17 -0.57 35.45
CA GLU A 387 9.86 0.76 36.01
C GLU A 387 9.07 1.66 35.05
N ASP A 388 9.19 1.42 33.73
CA ASP A 388 8.43 2.10 32.66
C ASP A 388 7.04 1.51 32.40
N GLY A 389 6.63 0.48 33.17
CA GLY A 389 5.36 -0.22 33.03
C GLY A 389 5.35 -1.33 31.96
N SER A 390 6.45 -1.57 31.25
CA SER A 390 6.55 -2.63 30.25
C SER A 390 6.64 -4.02 30.89
N ARG A 391 6.08 -5.01 30.18
CA ARG A 391 6.18 -6.44 30.56
C ARG A 391 7.02 -7.18 29.53
N PRO A 392 7.91 -8.09 29.93
CA PRO A 392 8.64 -8.90 28.97
C PRO A 392 7.69 -9.88 28.26
N PHE A 393 7.97 -10.10 26.98
CA PHE A 393 7.21 -11.04 26.17
C PHE A 393 7.44 -12.49 26.61
N SER A 394 6.39 -13.30 26.49
CA SER A 394 6.45 -14.72 26.80
C SER A 394 7.32 -15.50 25.79
N ASN A 395 7.75 -16.71 26.20
CA ASN A 395 8.44 -17.62 25.29
C ASN A 395 7.54 -18.04 24.11
N THR A 396 6.23 -18.16 24.31
CA THR A 396 5.25 -18.48 23.28
C THR A 396 5.22 -17.40 22.20
N TYR A 397 5.11 -16.15 22.59
CA TYR A 397 5.14 -15.00 21.68
C TYR A 397 6.47 -14.92 20.92
N ASN A 398 7.60 -14.98 21.62
CA ASN A 398 8.93 -14.91 21.01
C ASN A 398 9.16 -16.06 20.00
N SER A 399 8.69 -17.28 20.32
CA SER A 399 8.79 -18.42 19.40
C SER A 399 7.97 -18.21 18.14
N LEU A 400 6.76 -17.66 18.25
CA LEU A 400 5.88 -17.37 17.13
C LEU A 400 6.47 -16.29 16.22
N VAL A 401 6.98 -15.20 16.80
CA VAL A 401 7.63 -14.11 16.06
C VAL A 401 8.87 -14.62 15.31
N ASN A 402 9.73 -15.41 15.98
CA ASN A 402 10.93 -15.97 15.37
C ASN A 402 10.58 -16.97 14.25
N PHE A 403 9.53 -17.76 14.41
CA PHE A 403 9.05 -18.66 13.36
C PHE A 403 8.60 -17.90 12.10
N LEU A 404 7.85 -16.82 12.28
CA LEU A 404 7.42 -15.99 11.15
C LEU A 404 8.60 -15.29 10.45
N LYS A 405 9.57 -14.76 11.22
CA LYS A 405 10.79 -14.18 10.65
C LYS A 405 11.55 -15.20 9.80
N ALA A 406 11.72 -16.42 10.30
CA ALA A 406 12.40 -17.47 9.57
C ALA A 406 11.66 -17.87 8.27
N GLN A 407 10.31 -17.89 8.28
CA GLN A 407 9.52 -18.15 7.08
C GLN A 407 9.67 -17.00 6.06
N ILE A 408 9.64 -15.75 6.50
CA ILE A 408 9.85 -14.58 5.63
C ILE A 408 11.23 -14.65 4.96
N GLU A 409 12.30 -14.91 5.73
CA GLU A 409 13.66 -15.06 5.19
C GLU A 409 13.78 -16.18 4.15
N ILE A 410 13.05 -17.30 4.32
CA ILE A 410 13.02 -18.40 3.36
C ILE A 410 12.33 -17.97 2.07
N GLU A 411 11.14 -17.36 2.17
CA GLU A 411 10.39 -16.93 0.98
C GLU A 411 11.09 -15.79 0.22
N GLU A 412 11.75 -14.86 0.92
CA GLU A 412 12.58 -13.81 0.30
C GLU A 412 13.76 -14.41 -0.49
N ARG A 413 14.42 -15.43 0.08
CA ARG A 413 15.52 -16.11 -0.58
C ARG A 413 15.09 -16.93 -1.80
N ASP A 414 13.99 -17.67 -1.67
CA ASP A 414 13.54 -18.62 -2.69
C ASP A 414 12.69 -17.94 -3.78
N LYS A 415 12.19 -16.70 -3.54
CA LYS A 415 11.37 -15.86 -4.44
C LYS A 415 10.18 -16.60 -5.08
N THR A 416 9.55 -17.53 -4.33
CA THR A 416 8.60 -18.50 -4.87
C THR A 416 7.20 -17.91 -5.04
N ASP A 417 6.70 -17.10 -4.09
CA ASP A 417 5.37 -16.48 -4.18
C ASP A 417 5.32 -15.10 -3.48
N LEU A 418 5.28 -14.04 -4.29
CA LEU A 418 5.16 -12.66 -3.78
C LEU A 418 3.89 -12.42 -2.96
N LYS A 419 2.81 -13.18 -3.19
CA LYS A 419 1.57 -13.06 -2.42
C LYS A 419 1.72 -13.70 -1.04
N GLU A 420 2.38 -14.83 -0.96
CA GLU A 420 2.65 -15.52 0.29
C GLU A 420 3.61 -14.70 1.15
N LEU A 421 4.66 -14.14 0.57
CA LEU A 421 5.58 -13.23 1.23
C LEU A 421 4.85 -11.99 1.79
N ALA A 422 3.97 -11.37 1.00
CA ALA A 422 3.18 -10.23 1.45
C ALA A 422 2.23 -10.60 2.61
N GLN A 423 1.66 -11.80 2.61
CA GLN A 423 0.81 -12.29 3.70
C GLN A 423 1.61 -12.57 4.98
N LEU A 424 2.79 -13.20 4.86
CA LEU A 424 3.68 -13.46 6.00
C LEU A 424 4.18 -12.16 6.63
N ASN A 425 4.60 -11.19 5.82
CA ASN A 425 4.99 -9.87 6.30
C ASN A 425 3.84 -9.17 7.03
N LYS A 426 2.64 -9.19 6.46
CA LYS A 426 1.43 -8.63 7.08
C LYS A 426 1.12 -9.30 8.41
N ARG A 427 1.20 -10.63 8.48
CA ARG A 427 0.99 -11.44 9.69
C ARG A 427 2.02 -11.10 10.77
N TYR A 428 3.30 -11.01 10.38
CA TYR A 428 4.38 -10.60 11.28
C TYR A 428 4.14 -9.20 11.89
N HIS A 429 3.76 -8.23 11.06
CA HIS A 429 3.50 -6.86 11.54
C HIS A 429 2.29 -6.76 12.48
N TYR A 430 1.28 -7.60 12.29
CA TYR A 430 0.12 -7.63 13.19
C TYR A 430 0.41 -8.27 14.56
N LEU A 431 1.46 -9.08 14.62
CA LEU A 431 1.93 -9.71 15.87
C LEU A 431 2.98 -8.89 16.59
N ALA A 432 3.87 -8.25 15.83
CA ALA A 432 4.88 -7.39 16.44
C ALA A 432 4.15 -6.26 17.17
N SER A 433 4.33 -6.17 18.48
CA SER A 433 3.66 -5.21 19.39
C SER A 433 3.94 -3.73 19.11
N ASN A 434 4.54 -3.41 17.97
CA ASN A 434 4.87 -2.08 17.50
C ASN A 434 3.80 -1.59 16.52
N PHE A 435 2.52 -1.68 16.88
CA PHE A 435 1.43 -1.16 16.06
C PHE A 435 1.05 0.25 16.52
N VAL A 436 1.04 1.17 15.58
CA VAL A 436 0.64 2.56 15.77
C VAL A 436 -0.48 2.90 14.80
N GLU A 437 -1.58 3.44 15.28
CA GLU A 437 -2.62 4.03 14.46
C GLU A 437 -2.43 5.55 14.43
N TYR A 438 -2.10 6.08 13.25
CA TYR A 438 -1.99 7.51 13.01
C TYR A 438 -3.29 8.01 12.40
N LEU A 439 -4.12 8.69 13.20
CA LEU A 439 -5.39 9.26 12.78
C LEU A 439 -5.17 10.74 12.42
N VAL A 440 -5.18 11.03 11.14
CA VAL A 440 -4.89 12.37 10.61
C VAL A 440 -6.07 13.30 10.86
N GLY A 441 -5.79 14.45 11.51
CA GLY A 441 -6.74 15.53 11.72
C GLY A 441 -6.77 16.52 10.55
N GLY A 442 -7.80 17.38 10.52
CA GLY A 442 -7.91 18.45 9.53
C GLY A 442 -9.24 19.21 9.63
N ILE A 443 -9.26 20.42 9.10
CA ILE A 443 -10.42 21.32 9.16
C ILE A 443 -11.53 20.81 8.24
N SER A 444 -11.19 20.37 7.04
CA SER A 444 -12.14 19.86 6.04
C SER A 444 -11.89 18.38 5.73
N PRO A 445 -12.88 17.65 5.17
CA PRO A 445 -12.66 16.30 4.67
C PRO A 445 -11.53 16.21 3.64
N SER A 446 -11.42 17.21 2.76
CA SER A 446 -10.36 17.27 1.75
C SER A 446 -8.97 17.47 2.36
N ASP A 447 -8.86 18.30 3.41
CA ASP A 447 -7.57 18.51 4.11
C ASP A 447 -7.12 17.21 4.80
N ARG A 448 -8.06 16.48 5.42
CA ARG A 448 -7.77 15.20 6.07
C ARG A 448 -7.32 14.13 5.09
N GLU A 449 -7.98 14.03 3.93
CA GLU A 449 -7.60 13.05 2.91
C GLU A 449 -6.23 13.39 2.31
N ASN A 450 -5.96 14.65 1.95
CA ASN A 450 -4.64 15.07 1.48
C ASN A 450 -3.53 14.82 2.51
N ALA A 451 -3.79 15.11 3.78
CA ALA A 451 -2.80 14.87 4.83
C ALA A 451 -2.61 13.38 5.11
N LYS A 452 -3.66 12.57 4.98
CA LYS A 452 -3.59 11.10 5.05
C LYS A 452 -2.70 10.54 3.93
N ASP A 453 -2.90 10.97 2.68
CA ASP A 453 -2.07 10.55 1.55
C ASP A 453 -0.58 10.87 1.82
N LEU A 454 -0.26 12.06 2.33
CA LEU A 454 1.12 12.42 2.69
C LEU A 454 1.73 11.53 3.79
N VAL A 455 0.93 11.15 4.78
CA VAL A 455 1.39 10.23 5.85
C VAL A 455 1.62 8.84 5.29
N GLU A 456 0.70 8.33 4.46
CA GLU A 456 0.83 7.02 3.79
C GLU A 456 2.09 6.95 2.93
N ASP A 457 2.35 7.98 2.13
CA ASP A 457 3.54 8.10 1.29
C ASP A 457 4.83 8.08 2.13
N ALA A 458 4.87 8.87 3.21
CA ALA A 458 6.03 8.93 4.08
C ALA A 458 6.28 7.59 4.80
N VAL A 459 5.24 6.92 5.28
CA VAL A 459 5.33 5.60 5.93
C VAL A 459 5.86 4.55 4.95
N LEU A 460 5.34 4.51 3.72
CA LEU A 460 5.80 3.58 2.69
C LEU A 460 7.25 3.84 2.29
N ASN A 461 7.65 5.12 2.12
CA ASN A 461 9.02 5.49 1.77
C ASN A 461 10.00 5.14 2.90
N CYS A 462 9.68 5.44 4.17
CA CYS A 462 10.50 5.04 5.31
C CYS A 462 10.65 3.51 5.42
N ARG A 463 9.58 2.77 5.19
CA ARG A 463 9.60 1.31 5.19
C ARG A 463 10.47 0.75 4.07
N SER A 464 10.31 1.23 2.86
CA SER A 464 11.14 0.86 1.71
C SER A 464 12.61 1.19 1.98
N ALA A 465 12.91 2.37 2.52
CA ALA A 465 14.25 2.78 2.87
C ALA A 465 14.88 1.93 3.98
N SER A 466 14.09 1.41 4.92
CA SER A 466 14.60 0.52 5.98
C SER A 466 15.06 -0.85 5.44
N ILE A 467 14.44 -1.32 4.37
CA ILE A 467 14.73 -2.62 3.74
C ILE A 467 15.83 -2.49 2.69
N ASN A 468 15.69 -1.53 1.79
CA ASN A 468 16.49 -1.43 0.57
C ASN A 468 17.64 -0.40 0.67
N GLY A 469 17.58 0.50 1.67
CA GLY A 469 18.56 1.55 1.87
C GLY A 469 18.09 2.91 1.36
N VAL A 470 18.92 3.91 1.60
CA VAL A 470 18.64 5.33 1.37
C VAL A 470 19.60 5.90 0.34
N GLY A 471 19.09 6.74 -0.53
CA GLY A 471 19.84 7.55 -1.49
C GLY A 471 19.32 8.99 -1.56
N SER A 472 19.93 9.78 -2.43
CA SER A 472 19.49 11.15 -2.71
C SER A 472 18.14 11.15 -3.44
N GLY A 473 17.16 11.87 -2.89
CA GLY A 473 15.83 11.99 -3.49
C GLY A 473 15.78 12.91 -4.72
N ALA A 474 14.56 13.24 -5.14
CA ALA A 474 14.29 14.10 -6.31
C ALA A 474 14.88 13.60 -7.65
N GLY A 475 15.11 12.28 -7.78
CA GLY A 475 15.70 11.67 -8.97
C GLY A 475 17.22 11.86 -9.10
N ILE A 476 17.88 12.41 -8.09
CA ILE A 476 19.34 12.61 -8.13
C ILE A 476 20.08 11.28 -8.09
N GLU A 477 19.60 10.30 -7.31
CA GLU A 477 20.24 8.98 -7.25
C GLU A 477 20.24 8.31 -8.63
N GLY A 478 19.08 8.27 -9.30
CA GLY A 478 18.97 7.76 -10.66
C GLY A 478 19.80 8.54 -11.69
N TYR A 479 19.92 9.86 -11.51
CA TYR A 479 20.75 10.72 -12.36
C TYR A 479 22.23 10.38 -12.23
N CYS A 480 22.76 10.29 -11.00
CA CYS A 480 24.15 9.96 -10.73
C CYS A 480 24.49 8.55 -11.25
N ALA A 481 23.66 7.55 -10.95
CA ALA A 481 23.84 6.19 -11.43
C ALA A 481 23.83 6.10 -12.96
N ALA A 482 22.90 6.81 -13.63
CA ALA A 482 22.86 6.85 -15.09
C ALA A 482 24.13 7.53 -15.68
N TYR A 483 24.64 8.56 -15.01
CA TYR A 483 25.86 9.25 -15.42
C TYR A 483 27.09 8.35 -15.29
N ASP A 484 27.22 7.60 -14.22
CA ASP A 484 28.33 6.66 -13.98
C ASP A 484 28.30 5.52 -15.00
N VAL A 485 27.15 4.92 -15.26
CA VAL A 485 26.97 3.89 -16.30
C VAL A 485 27.31 4.45 -17.70
N ARG A 486 26.93 5.70 -17.98
CA ARG A 486 27.33 6.37 -19.23
C ARG A 486 28.85 6.52 -19.34
N TYR A 487 29.49 6.89 -18.22
CA TYR A 487 30.95 7.03 -18.18
C TYR A 487 31.63 5.69 -18.52
N ASP A 488 31.12 4.59 -17.97
CA ASP A 488 31.64 3.24 -18.23
C ASP A 488 31.47 2.84 -19.70
N TYR A 489 30.31 3.07 -20.32
CA TYR A 489 30.11 2.82 -21.74
C TYR A 489 31.05 3.64 -22.64
N CYS A 490 31.43 4.84 -22.22
CA CYS A 490 32.32 5.71 -22.97
C CYS A 490 33.81 5.37 -22.81
N HIS A 491 34.22 4.84 -21.62
CA HIS A 491 35.65 4.71 -21.28
C HIS A 491 36.15 3.25 -21.21
N PHE A 492 35.28 2.29 -20.85
CA PHE A 492 35.66 0.88 -20.70
C PHE A 492 35.24 -0.02 -21.86
N GLY A 493 34.61 0.52 -22.89
CA GLY A 493 34.37 -0.21 -24.15
C GLY A 493 35.68 -0.65 -24.76
N ILE A 494 35.99 -1.93 -24.63
CA ILE A 494 37.29 -2.54 -25.06
C ILE A 494 37.58 -2.16 -26.50
N GLY A 495 38.45 -1.17 -26.69
CA GLY A 495 39.27 -0.99 -27.88
C GLY A 495 38.70 -0.26 -29.08
N LYS A 496 37.53 0.39 -29.03
CA LYS A 496 37.05 1.29 -30.09
C LYS A 496 36.17 2.40 -29.54
N GLN A 497 36.46 3.64 -29.93
CA GLN A 497 35.60 4.83 -29.82
C GLN A 497 34.36 4.73 -30.77
N GLU A 498 33.71 3.61 -30.86
CA GLU A 498 32.48 3.48 -31.64
C GLU A 498 31.29 3.75 -30.70
N LYS A 499 30.45 4.74 -31.03
CA LYS A 499 29.16 4.93 -30.41
C LYS A 499 28.38 3.62 -30.51
N THR A 500 28.12 2.99 -29.35
CA THR A 500 27.26 1.81 -29.28
C THR A 500 25.80 2.27 -29.08
N LEU A 501 24.85 1.43 -29.44
CA LEU A 501 23.42 1.70 -29.23
C LEU A 501 23.14 1.92 -27.74
N GLU A 502 23.76 1.14 -26.87
CA GLU A 502 23.65 1.26 -25.41
C GLU A 502 24.17 2.60 -24.89
N SER A 503 25.30 3.10 -25.44
CA SER A 503 25.85 4.40 -25.09
C SER A 503 24.91 5.56 -25.48
N ASP A 504 24.29 5.49 -26.67
CA ASP A 504 23.32 6.48 -27.11
C ASP A 504 22.05 6.46 -26.22
N ILE A 505 21.54 5.27 -25.91
CA ILE A 505 20.37 5.10 -25.04
C ILE A 505 20.67 5.57 -23.61
N CYS A 506 21.84 5.25 -23.08
CA CYS A 506 22.25 5.71 -21.75
C CYS A 506 22.32 7.25 -21.71
N ASN A 507 22.85 7.89 -22.77
CA ASN A 507 22.85 9.34 -22.87
C ASN A 507 21.45 9.95 -22.90
N ILE A 508 20.47 9.29 -23.54
CA ILE A 508 19.05 9.71 -23.51
C ILE A 508 18.51 9.67 -22.09
N ILE A 509 18.79 8.63 -21.32
CA ILE A 509 18.33 8.50 -19.93
C ILE A 509 18.97 9.58 -19.05
N VAL A 510 20.29 9.82 -19.20
CA VAL A 510 21.00 10.91 -18.49
C VAL A 510 20.34 12.27 -18.78
N CYS A 511 20.12 12.58 -20.06
CA CYS A 511 19.46 13.85 -20.45
C CYS A 511 18.01 13.95 -19.92
N ALA A 512 17.30 12.82 -19.82
CA ALA A 512 15.95 12.80 -19.25
C ALA A 512 15.96 13.14 -17.76
N TYR A 513 16.87 12.56 -16.97
CA TYR A 513 17.04 12.92 -15.56
C TYR A 513 17.50 14.36 -15.38
N GLU A 514 18.47 14.82 -16.19
CA GLU A 514 18.91 16.21 -16.17
C GLU A 514 17.74 17.18 -16.40
N GLN A 515 16.91 16.92 -17.40
CA GLN A 515 15.74 17.76 -17.69
C GLN A 515 14.67 17.67 -16.58
N LEU A 516 14.45 16.49 -15.99
CA LEU A 516 13.56 16.31 -14.84
C LEU A 516 13.96 17.21 -13.67
N ILE A 517 15.23 17.14 -13.27
CA ILE A 517 15.77 17.89 -12.13
C ILE A 517 15.78 19.39 -12.44
N LEU A 518 16.14 19.74 -13.68
CA LEU A 518 16.07 21.15 -14.13
C LEU A 518 14.64 21.69 -14.02
N ASN A 519 13.63 20.95 -14.47
CA ASN A 519 12.23 21.34 -14.35
C ASN A 519 11.82 21.53 -12.89
N LEU A 520 12.24 20.63 -12.01
CA LEU A 520 11.98 20.72 -10.57
C LEU A 520 12.61 21.99 -9.96
N TYR A 521 13.89 22.27 -10.24
CA TYR A 521 14.56 23.44 -9.70
C TYR A 521 14.00 24.75 -10.27
N MET A 522 13.54 24.74 -11.52
CA MET A 522 12.88 25.88 -12.15
C MET A 522 11.53 26.24 -11.51
N THR A 523 10.93 25.39 -10.70
CA THR A 523 9.72 25.76 -9.92
C THR A 523 10.01 26.82 -8.86
N ALA A 524 11.26 26.90 -8.39
CA ALA A 524 11.68 27.81 -7.32
C ALA A 524 12.57 28.97 -7.82
N MET A 525 13.21 28.81 -8.98
CA MET A 525 14.22 29.78 -9.42
C MET A 525 14.32 29.88 -10.94
N GLY A 526 15.05 30.88 -11.44
CA GLY A 526 15.28 31.07 -12.87
C GLY A 526 16.19 29.98 -13.47
N LYS A 527 16.06 29.77 -14.78
CA LYS A 527 16.74 28.71 -15.55
C LYS A 527 18.26 28.70 -15.36
N ASP A 528 18.93 29.87 -15.41
CA ASP A 528 20.40 29.94 -15.32
C ASP A 528 20.91 29.43 -13.96
N LYS A 529 20.24 29.78 -12.86
CA LYS A 529 20.58 29.30 -11.51
C LYS A 529 20.27 27.80 -11.40
N ALA A 530 19.11 27.37 -11.88
CA ALA A 530 18.70 25.98 -11.87
C ALA A 530 19.69 25.08 -12.62
N THR A 531 20.13 25.46 -13.83
CA THR A 531 21.12 24.70 -14.61
C THR A 531 22.44 24.51 -13.86
N LYS A 532 22.93 25.55 -13.16
CA LYS A 532 24.16 25.42 -12.34
C LYS A 532 23.97 24.41 -11.21
N LEU A 533 22.83 24.49 -10.52
CA LEU A 533 22.55 23.61 -9.40
C LEU A 533 22.36 22.15 -9.84
N VAL A 534 21.87 21.88 -11.06
CA VAL A 534 21.82 20.50 -11.60
C VAL A 534 23.23 19.92 -11.73
N VAL A 535 24.19 20.70 -12.23
CA VAL A 535 25.60 20.28 -12.33
C VAL A 535 26.21 20.08 -10.94
N GLU A 536 26.00 21.01 -10.03
CA GLU A 536 26.47 20.90 -8.65
C GLU A 536 25.87 19.70 -7.92
N SER A 537 24.58 19.36 -8.17
CA SER A 537 23.93 18.18 -7.60
C SER A 537 24.60 16.89 -8.05
N LEU A 538 25.01 16.80 -9.33
CA LEU A 538 25.76 15.67 -9.86
C LEU A 538 27.15 15.57 -9.21
N GLU A 539 27.88 16.68 -9.13
CA GLU A 539 29.22 16.72 -8.54
C GLU A 539 29.25 16.35 -7.06
N GLN A 540 28.21 16.75 -6.30
CA GLN A 540 28.10 16.49 -4.87
C GLN A 540 27.36 15.18 -4.55
N HIS A 541 26.74 14.50 -5.51
CA HIS A 541 25.82 13.37 -5.33
C HIS A 541 24.70 13.69 -4.31
N LYS A 542 24.18 14.92 -4.34
CA LYS A 542 23.16 15.42 -3.40
C LYS A 542 22.09 16.23 -4.12
N ALA A 543 20.85 16.08 -3.68
CA ALA A 543 19.78 16.96 -4.11
C ALA A 543 19.87 18.32 -3.40
N TYR A 544 19.70 19.41 -4.16
CA TYR A 544 19.61 20.76 -3.59
C TYR A 544 18.27 20.93 -2.87
N ASN A 545 18.33 21.27 -1.58
CA ASN A 545 17.12 21.53 -0.81
C ASN A 545 16.55 22.90 -1.19
N LEU A 546 15.47 22.88 -1.96
CA LEU A 546 14.82 24.10 -2.48
C LEU A 546 14.25 25.00 -1.37
N ARG A 547 13.89 24.46 -0.20
CA ARG A 547 13.34 25.22 0.93
C ARG A 547 14.41 25.91 1.75
N GLU A 548 15.51 25.21 2.00
CA GLU A 548 16.64 25.74 2.75
C GLU A 548 17.64 26.49 1.86
N GLU A 549 17.42 26.45 0.54
CA GLU A 549 18.31 27.03 -0.48
C GLU A 549 19.78 26.60 -0.30
N SER A 550 20.02 25.32 0.06
CA SER A 550 21.34 24.80 0.42
C SER A 550 21.48 23.31 0.06
N PHE A 551 22.73 22.87 -0.11
CA PHE A 551 23.12 21.44 -0.09
C PHE A 551 23.47 20.96 1.32
N ASP A 552 23.76 21.89 2.24
CA ASP A 552 24.11 21.62 3.63
C ASP A 552 22.87 21.82 4.51
N GLY A 553 22.63 20.93 5.43
CA GLY A 553 21.44 20.99 6.31
C GLY A 553 20.54 19.77 6.14
N LYS A 554 19.22 19.96 6.16
CA LYS A 554 18.26 18.88 5.94
C LYS A 554 18.39 18.35 4.52
N GLN A 555 18.68 17.06 4.39
CA GLN A 555 18.90 16.43 3.11
C GLN A 555 17.55 16.07 2.44
N VAL A 556 17.54 16.02 1.12
CA VAL A 556 16.42 15.49 0.37
C VAL A 556 16.72 14.01 0.11
N LEU A 557 16.10 13.14 0.90
CA LEU A 557 16.36 11.70 0.89
C LEU A 557 15.13 10.93 0.45
N SER A 558 15.35 9.77 -0.16
CA SER A 558 14.33 8.80 -0.54
C SER A 558 14.87 7.39 -0.45
N SER A 559 13.98 6.38 -0.45
CA SER A 559 14.40 5.01 -0.67
C SER A 559 15.01 4.85 -2.07
N ILE A 560 16.11 4.12 -2.19
CA ILE A 560 16.70 3.78 -3.49
C ILE A 560 15.75 2.93 -4.35
N GLU A 561 14.89 2.13 -3.74
CA GLU A 561 13.89 1.33 -4.44
C GLU A 561 12.96 2.20 -5.30
N THR A 562 12.74 3.47 -4.92
CA THR A 562 11.89 4.39 -5.69
C THR A 562 12.38 4.57 -7.12
N ASP A 563 13.66 4.88 -7.31
CA ASP A 563 14.25 5.04 -8.66
C ASP A 563 14.29 3.71 -9.42
N GLU A 564 14.56 2.58 -8.75
CA GLU A 564 14.53 1.25 -9.36
C GLU A 564 13.14 0.88 -9.88
N VAL A 565 12.10 1.07 -9.07
CA VAL A 565 10.73 0.74 -9.44
C VAL A 565 10.22 1.66 -10.56
N ILE A 566 10.61 2.93 -10.52
CA ILE A 566 10.32 3.89 -11.61
C ILE A 566 10.92 3.39 -12.91
N LEU A 567 12.21 3.06 -12.93
CA LEU A 567 12.91 2.59 -14.13
C LEU A 567 12.33 1.27 -14.67
N ASP A 568 11.97 0.33 -13.79
CA ASP A 568 11.30 -0.92 -14.18
C ASP A 568 9.94 -0.67 -14.82
N ALA A 569 9.13 0.17 -14.23
CA ALA A 569 7.81 0.49 -14.73
C ALA A 569 7.87 1.21 -16.08
N ILE A 570 8.78 2.18 -16.20
CA ILE A 570 9.05 2.91 -17.45
C ILE A 570 9.57 1.96 -18.53
N SER A 571 10.49 1.07 -18.20
CA SER A 571 11.04 0.10 -19.16
C SER A 571 9.96 -0.79 -19.77
N LYS A 572 8.98 -1.21 -18.98
CA LYS A 572 7.84 -2.02 -19.43
C LYS A 572 6.95 -1.26 -20.39
N ILE A 573 6.50 -0.07 -20.01
CA ILE A 573 5.56 0.72 -20.83
C ILE A 573 6.23 1.22 -22.12
N ILE A 574 7.46 1.71 -22.06
CA ILE A 574 8.20 2.18 -23.22
C ILE A 574 8.48 1.04 -24.19
N THR A 575 8.90 -0.13 -23.71
CA THR A 575 9.11 -1.29 -24.56
C THR A 575 7.83 -1.68 -25.30
N MET A 576 6.71 -1.70 -24.63
CA MET A 576 5.41 -2.01 -25.21
C MET A 576 5.01 -0.95 -26.26
N MET A 577 5.07 0.33 -25.91
CA MET A 577 4.73 1.43 -26.83
C MET A 577 5.67 1.47 -28.03
N TYR A 578 6.97 1.30 -27.83
CA TYR A 578 7.99 1.39 -28.88
C TYR A 578 7.91 0.24 -29.89
N THR A 579 7.54 -0.96 -29.44
CA THR A 579 7.40 -2.13 -30.34
C THR A 579 6.04 -2.21 -31.02
N THR A 580 5.04 -1.44 -30.59
CA THR A 580 3.70 -1.44 -31.18
C THR A 580 3.70 -0.73 -32.55
N ASN A 581 3.33 -1.45 -33.61
CA ASN A 581 3.36 -0.95 -34.98
C ASN A 581 1.97 -0.49 -35.50
N GLN A 582 0.90 -0.83 -34.82
CA GLN A 582 -0.47 -0.47 -35.22
C GLN A 582 -1.43 -0.61 -34.05
N ALA A 583 -2.49 0.14 -34.06
CA ALA A 583 -3.62 -0.01 -33.16
C ALA A 583 -4.92 -0.17 -33.96
N PHE A 584 -5.93 -0.75 -33.34
CA PHE A 584 -7.28 -0.86 -33.89
C PHE A 584 -8.23 -0.11 -32.95
N ALA A 585 -8.87 0.93 -33.49
CA ALA A 585 -9.92 1.64 -32.77
C ALA A 585 -11.21 0.80 -32.72
N SER A 586 -12.00 0.94 -31.66
CA SER A 586 -13.33 0.35 -31.65
C SER A 586 -14.21 1.02 -32.72
N SER A 587 -15.22 0.33 -33.24
CA SER A 587 -16.10 0.82 -34.33
C SER A 587 -16.88 2.09 -33.99
N ALA A 588 -16.86 2.57 -32.77
CA ALA A 588 -17.55 3.75 -32.28
C ALA A 588 -16.76 5.07 -32.47
N ILE A 589 -15.50 5.03 -32.89
CA ILE A 589 -14.65 6.23 -33.00
C ILE A 589 -14.73 6.78 -34.43
N LYS A 590 -15.34 7.96 -34.60
CA LYS A 590 -15.08 8.83 -35.74
C LYS A 590 -13.68 9.40 -35.63
N ASN A 591 -12.77 8.85 -36.43
CA ASN A 591 -11.33 9.11 -36.31
C ASN A 591 -10.94 10.52 -36.68
N LYS A 592 -10.63 11.38 -35.72
CA LYS A 592 -9.96 12.66 -35.90
C LYS A 592 -8.55 12.50 -36.52
N TYR A 593 -7.94 11.32 -36.42
CA TYR A 593 -6.57 11.01 -36.89
C TYR A 593 -6.49 10.50 -38.33
N LEU A 594 -7.62 10.09 -38.95
CA LEU A 594 -7.63 9.72 -40.36
C LEU A 594 -7.51 10.96 -41.30
N ASP A 595 -7.84 12.15 -40.81
CA ASP A 595 -7.73 13.40 -41.58
C ASP A 595 -6.30 13.91 -41.71
N PHE A 596 -5.35 13.41 -40.92
CA PHE A 596 -3.92 13.80 -41.03
C PHE A 596 -3.15 12.99 -42.07
N GLU A 597 -3.61 11.79 -42.46
CA GLU A 597 -2.97 10.99 -43.51
C GLU A 597 -3.20 11.54 -44.91
N ASN A 598 -4.23 12.34 -45.11
CA ASN A 598 -4.60 12.91 -46.44
C ASN A 598 -3.92 14.27 -46.72
N LYS A 599 -3.04 14.77 -45.88
CA LYS A 599 -2.36 16.05 -46.08
C LYS A 599 -0.88 15.95 -46.46
N GLU A 600 -0.33 14.74 -46.55
CA GLU A 600 1.08 14.45 -46.85
C GLU A 600 1.25 13.53 -48.10
N GLU A 601 0.31 13.54 -49.07
CA GLU A 601 0.54 13.08 -50.45
C GLU A 601 0.71 14.26 -51.41
#